data_0d97045024556f43c1fa5f9bbf836e94
#
_entry.id   0d97045024556f43c1fa5f9bbf836e94
#
_cell.length_a   1.000
_cell.length_b   1.000
_cell.length_c   1.000
_cell.angle_alpha   90.00
_cell.angle_beta   90.00
_cell.angle_gamma   90.00
#
_symmetry.space_group_name_H-M   'P 1'
#
loop_
_entity.id
_entity.type
_entity.pdbx_description
1 polymer ?
#
loop_
_entity_poly.entity_id
_entity_poly.type
_entity_poly.pdbx_seq_one_letter_code
_entity_poly.pdbx_strand_id
1 'polypeptide(L)'
;MKHTAMTILYELHDNLYINLTNRCQCSCTFCLRQNREDMGTSDSLWLDHEPSFEEVAAEFEKFDMNRYHEIVFCGFGEPTEALDVLLKTAHFIKEHWEKPIRINTNGLGNLIHGRDITPSFEGLIDTLSISLNTPDPQKYYRLVRPRFGEISHDAMLEFARNSKKYVPNVVLTTVSTTLTSDEEEQCRRICQDLGVTYRIRPFEN
;
A
#
# COMPACT_ATOMS: atom_id res chain seq x y z
N MET A 1 -26.24 -8.72 17.44
CA MET A 1 -25.07 -8.57 16.55
C MET A 1 -24.15 -7.55 17.23
N LYS A 2 -22.93 -7.93 17.59
CA LYS A 2 -21.95 -6.95 18.06
C LYS A 2 -21.59 -6.10 16.84
N HIS A 3 -21.93 -4.81 16.83
CA HIS A 3 -21.31 -3.86 15.94
C HIS A 3 -19.84 -3.81 16.34
N THR A 4 -18.99 -4.51 15.59
CA THR A 4 -17.55 -4.26 15.63
C THR A 4 -17.35 -2.88 15.03
N ALA A 5 -16.70 -1.99 15.78
CA ALA A 5 -16.41 -0.65 15.28
C ALA A 5 -15.57 -0.73 14.00
N MET A 6 -15.88 0.09 13.01
CA MET A 6 -15.10 0.22 11.79
C MET A 6 -13.68 0.69 12.15
N THR A 7 -12.64 -0.02 11.69
CA THR A 7 -11.25 0.33 11.98
C THR A 7 -10.67 1.19 10.85
N ILE A 8 -10.55 2.48 11.09
CA ILE A 8 -9.89 3.44 10.18
C ILE A 8 -8.39 3.51 10.49
N LEU A 9 -8.01 3.70 11.76
CA LEU A 9 -6.62 3.68 12.21
C LEU A 9 -6.35 2.47 13.09
N TYR A 10 -5.18 1.84 12.95
CA TYR A 10 -4.76 0.70 13.76
C TYR A 10 -3.24 0.66 13.95
N GLU A 11 -2.81 0.07 15.05
CA GLU A 11 -1.41 -0.06 15.41
C GLU A 11 -0.85 -1.40 14.93
N LEU A 12 0.33 -1.37 14.30
CA LEU A 12 1.08 -2.57 13.94
C LEU A 12 2.58 -2.24 13.89
N HIS A 13 3.42 -3.03 14.57
CA HIS A 13 4.89 -2.89 14.58
C HIS A 13 5.39 -1.45 14.84
N ASP A 14 4.92 -0.81 15.90
CA ASP A 14 5.29 0.56 16.29
C ASP A 14 5.00 1.64 15.22
N ASN A 15 4.09 1.35 14.30
CA ASN A 15 3.60 2.26 13.29
C ASN A 15 2.08 2.40 13.37
N LEU A 16 1.56 3.54 12.90
CA LEU A 16 0.13 3.77 12.77
C LEU A 16 -0.31 3.55 11.33
N TYR A 17 -1.27 2.67 11.14
CA TYR A 17 -1.79 2.30 9.82
C TYR A 17 -3.14 2.95 9.56
N ILE A 18 -3.39 3.33 8.30
CA ILE A 18 -4.61 4.00 7.84
C ILE A 18 -5.29 3.13 6.79
N ASN A 19 -6.52 2.72 7.08
CA ASN A 19 -7.38 1.93 6.21
C ASN A 19 -8.47 2.82 5.61
N LEU A 20 -8.44 3.05 4.30
CA LEU A 20 -9.28 4.04 3.62
C LEU A 20 -10.39 3.43 2.76
N THR A 21 -10.28 2.15 2.38
CA THR A 21 -11.19 1.57 1.41
C THR A 21 -11.16 0.04 1.44
N ASN A 22 -12.27 -0.58 1.07
CA ASN A 22 -12.34 -2.01 0.79
C ASN A 22 -12.09 -2.33 -0.70
N ARG A 23 -12.04 -1.29 -1.56
CA ARG A 23 -11.84 -1.47 -3.02
C ARG A 23 -10.40 -1.84 -3.32
N CYS A 24 -10.25 -2.82 -4.20
CA CYS A 24 -8.96 -3.21 -4.75
C CYS A 24 -9.17 -3.79 -6.14
N GLN A 25 -8.37 -3.36 -7.11
CA GLN A 25 -8.42 -3.86 -8.49
C GLN A 25 -7.78 -5.24 -8.67
N CYS A 26 -7.28 -5.82 -7.57
CA CYS A 26 -6.64 -7.13 -7.55
C CYS A 26 -7.44 -8.13 -6.71
N SER A 27 -7.38 -9.41 -7.13
CA SER A 27 -7.96 -10.55 -6.40
C SER A 27 -6.87 -11.58 -6.11
N CYS A 28 -5.80 -11.13 -5.43
CA CYS A 28 -4.61 -11.92 -5.17
C CYS A 28 -4.94 -13.23 -4.46
N THR A 29 -4.34 -14.33 -4.91
CA THR A 29 -4.55 -15.67 -4.33
C THR A 29 -4.05 -15.80 -2.89
N PHE A 30 -3.18 -14.88 -2.46
CA PHE A 30 -2.55 -14.83 -1.13
C PHE A 30 -3.00 -13.60 -0.31
N CYS A 31 -4.11 -12.95 -0.69
CA CYS A 31 -4.56 -11.75 0.00
C CYS A 31 -5.05 -12.08 1.41
N LEU A 32 -4.50 -11.41 2.42
CA LEU A 32 -4.84 -11.64 3.83
C LEU A 32 -6.34 -11.45 4.12
N ARG A 33 -7.02 -10.53 3.43
CA ARG A 33 -8.46 -10.28 3.57
C ARG A 33 -9.36 -11.48 3.28
N GLN A 34 -8.82 -12.56 2.65
CA GLN A 34 -9.58 -13.77 2.38
C GLN A 34 -9.68 -14.68 3.62
N ASN A 35 -8.71 -14.57 4.54
CA ASN A 35 -8.55 -15.47 5.67
C ASN A 35 -8.52 -14.75 7.03
N ARG A 36 -8.55 -13.41 7.03
CA ARG A 36 -8.51 -12.58 8.23
C ARG A 36 -9.54 -11.47 8.16
N GLU A 37 -10.04 -11.08 9.32
CA GLU A 37 -10.92 -9.93 9.50
C GLU A 37 -10.19 -8.75 10.15
N ASP A 38 -9.08 -9.02 10.84
CA ASP A 38 -8.31 -8.05 11.60
C ASP A 38 -6.80 -8.16 11.34
N MET A 39 -6.05 -7.20 11.85
CA MET A 39 -4.59 -7.17 11.87
C MET A 39 -4.08 -6.59 13.20
N GLY A 40 -3.18 -7.32 13.85
CA GLY A 40 -2.59 -6.88 15.11
C GLY A 40 -3.61 -6.72 16.23
N THR A 41 -3.80 -5.49 16.70
CA THR A 41 -4.75 -5.14 17.78
C THR A 41 -6.06 -4.53 17.26
N SER A 42 -6.26 -4.50 15.92
CA SER A 42 -7.44 -3.90 15.32
C SER A 42 -8.71 -4.75 15.53
N ASP A 43 -9.85 -4.08 15.50
CA ASP A 43 -11.12 -4.71 15.16
C ASP A 43 -11.14 -5.06 13.66
N SER A 44 -12.30 -5.38 13.10
CA SER A 44 -12.42 -5.69 11.68
C SER A 44 -11.87 -4.56 10.79
N LEU A 45 -11.00 -4.91 9.85
CA LEU A 45 -10.52 -4.00 8.80
C LEU A 45 -11.50 -3.87 7.63
N TRP A 46 -12.61 -4.61 7.63
CA TRP A 46 -13.70 -4.36 6.70
C TRP A 46 -14.45 -3.10 7.11
N LEU A 47 -14.42 -2.10 6.24
CA LEU A 47 -15.09 -0.83 6.44
C LEU A 47 -16.58 -0.96 6.10
N ASP A 48 -17.45 -0.40 6.92
CA ASP A 48 -18.90 -0.31 6.64
C ASP A 48 -19.18 0.69 5.50
N HIS A 49 -18.36 1.74 5.40
CA HIS A 49 -18.32 2.73 4.33
C HIS A 49 -16.87 3.23 4.12
N GLU A 50 -16.61 3.90 3.02
CA GLU A 50 -15.33 4.58 2.82
C GLU A 50 -15.30 5.85 3.66
N PRO A 51 -14.32 6.02 4.58
CA PRO A 51 -14.29 7.17 5.47
C PRO A 51 -14.03 8.48 4.70
N SER A 52 -14.71 9.54 5.10
CA SER A 52 -14.36 10.89 4.69
C SER A 52 -13.04 11.34 5.32
N PHE A 53 -12.44 12.42 4.79
CA PHE A 53 -11.25 13.01 5.41
C PHE A 53 -11.50 13.43 6.86
N GLU A 54 -12.66 13.99 7.14
CA GLU A 54 -13.06 14.47 8.49
C GLU A 54 -13.12 13.31 9.49
N GLU A 55 -13.63 12.15 9.07
CA GLU A 55 -13.65 10.93 9.90
C GLU A 55 -12.24 10.43 10.17
N VAL A 56 -11.36 10.40 9.13
CA VAL A 56 -9.96 10.02 9.31
C VAL A 56 -9.23 10.98 10.25
N ALA A 57 -9.42 12.29 10.08
CA ALA A 57 -8.79 13.32 10.91
C ALA A 57 -9.21 13.21 12.38
N ALA A 58 -10.50 12.95 12.65
CA ALA A 58 -11.00 12.75 14.01
C ALA A 58 -10.44 11.49 14.69
N GLU A 59 -10.13 10.44 13.93
CA GLU A 59 -9.53 9.22 14.49
C GLU A 59 -8.14 9.47 15.08
N PHE A 60 -7.34 10.40 14.53
CA PHE A 60 -6.00 10.71 15.06
C PHE A 60 -6.03 11.23 16.51
N GLU A 61 -7.13 11.84 16.95
CA GLU A 61 -7.28 12.33 18.32
C GLU A 61 -7.21 11.19 19.37
N LYS A 62 -7.43 9.95 18.95
CA LYS A 62 -7.40 8.78 19.82
C LYS A 62 -5.98 8.21 20.05
N PHE A 63 -4.98 8.74 19.32
CA PHE A 63 -3.64 8.18 19.28
C PHE A 63 -2.58 9.19 19.70
N ASP A 64 -1.61 8.76 20.50
CA ASP A 64 -0.40 9.55 20.80
C ASP A 64 0.62 9.38 19.67
N MET A 65 0.68 10.36 18.78
CA MET A 65 1.52 10.34 17.59
C MET A 65 3.03 10.22 17.89
N ASN A 66 3.48 10.53 19.12
CA ASN A 66 4.89 10.37 19.51
C ASN A 66 5.32 8.91 19.59
N ARG A 67 4.39 7.99 19.75
CA ARG A 67 4.65 6.55 19.87
C ARG A 67 5.00 5.88 18.54
N TYR A 68 4.68 6.51 17.40
CA TYR A 68 4.84 5.89 16.09
C TYR A 68 6.04 6.43 15.35
N HIS A 69 6.76 5.52 14.67
CA HIS A 69 7.90 5.88 13.83
C HIS A 69 7.46 6.34 12.44
N GLU A 70 6.39 5.77 11.92
CA GLU A 70 5.92 6.00 10.55
C GLU A 70 4.39 5.87 10.49
N ILE A 71 3.77 6.61 9.58
CA ILE A 71 2.35 6.50 9.26
C ILE A 71 2.22 5.74 7.92
N VAL A 72 1.36 4.71 7.89
CA VAL A 72 1.30 3.80 6.74
C VAL A 72 -0.11 3.74 6.18
N PHE A 73 -0.32 4.17 4.94
CA PHE A 73 -1.55 3.89 4.22
C PHE A 73 -1.56 2.43 3.79
N CYS A 74 -2.39 1.62 4.44
CA CYS A 74 -2.54 0.19 4.19
C CYS A 74 -3.82 -0.33 4.87
N GLY A 75 -4.52 -1.21 4.22
CA GLY A 75 -5.73 -1.86 4.73
C GLY A 75 -6.10 -3.06 3.85
N PHE A 76 -7.36 -3.47 3.88
CA PHE A 76 -7.85 -4.55 3.03
C PHE A 76 -8.05 -4.13 1.57
N GLY A 77 -8.20 -2.84 1.30
CA GLY A 77 -8.24 -2.30 -0.05
C GLY A 77 -6.90 -1.79 -0.55
N GLU A 78 -6.92 -1.23 -1.74
CA GLU A 78 -5.79 -0.52 -2.35
C GLU A 78 -5.89 0.97 -1.97
N PRO A 79 -4.93 1.53 -1.22
CA PRO A 79 -5.03 2.92 -0.75
C PRO A 79 -5.23 3.95 -1.87
N THR A 80 -4.65 3.74 -3.05
CA THR A 80 -4.77 4.66 -4.19
C THR A 80 -6.17 4.70 -4.81
N GLU A 81 -7.09 3.79 -4.46
CA GLU A 81 -8.51 3.88 -4.79
C GLU A 81 -9.20 5.08 -4.12
N ALA A 82 -8.74 5.43 -2.92
CA ALA A 82 -9.24 6.57 -2.14
C ALA A 82 -8.28 7.77 -2.23
N LEU A 83 -7.73 8.07 -3.42
CA LEU A 83 -6.64 9.01 -3.63
C LEU A 83 -6.89 10.39 -3.02
N ASP A 84 -8.10 10.95 -3.17
CA ASP A 84 -8.41 12.29 -2.68
C ASP A 84 -8.35 12.36 -1.13
N VAL A 85 -8.89 11.35 -0.45
CA VAL A 85 -8.83 11.25 1.02
C VAL A 85 -7.40 10.97 1.46
N LEU A 86 -6.68 10.10 0.74
CA LEU A 86 -5.26 9.80 1.01
C LEU A 86 -4.42 11.07 0.96
N LEU A 87 -4.55 11.88 -0.09
CA LEU A 87 -3.76 13.12 -0.25
C LEU A 87 -4.11 14.16 0.80
N LYS A 88 -5.40 14.37 1.11
CA LYS A 88 -5.84 15.28 2.18
C LYS A 88 -5.29 14.84 3.53
N THR A 89 -5.34 13.54 3.82
CA THR A 89 -4.80 12.98 5.06
C THR A 89 -3.28 13.13 5.13
N ALA A 90 -2.56 12.90 4.02
CA ALA A 90 -1.11 13.09 3.98
C ALA A 90 -0.72 14.55 4.23
N HIS A 91 -1.42 15.52 3.65
CA HIS A 91 -1.24 16.95 3.95
C HIS A 91 -1.48 17.23 5.43
N PHE A 92 -2.60 16.77 5.98
CA PHE A 92 -2.93 16.95 7.40
C PHE A 92 -1.83 16.39 8.31
N ILE A 93 -1.30 15.20 8.02
CA ILE A 93 -0.19 14.62 8.80
C ILE A 93 1.05 15.51 8.71
N LYS A 94 1.44 15.98 7.52
CA LYS A 94 2.62 16.83 7.34
C LYS A 94 2.49 18.20 8.00
N GLU A 95 1.28 18.75 8.11
CA GLU A 95 1.02 20.03 8.78
C GLU A 95 1.06 19.93 10.30
N HIS A 96 0.69 18.75 10.87
CA HIS A 96 0.56 18.60 12.33
C HIS A 96 1.71 17.84 12.98
N TRP A 97 2.39 16.95 12.22
CA TRP A 97 3.44 16.09 12.75
C TRP A 97 4.57 15.88 11.73
N GLU A 98 5.80 15.88 12.23
CA GLU A 98 6.99 15.54 11.42
C GLU A 98 7.16 14.03 11.34
N LYS A 99 6.21 13.33 10.73
CA LYS A 99 6.23 11.86 10.59
C LYS A 99 6.46 11.44 9.14
N PRO A 100 7.31 10.41 8.91
CA PRO A 100 7.39 9.78 7.61
C PRO A 100 6.06 9.13 7.22
N ILE A 101 5.71 9.22 5.95
CA ILE A 101 4.49 8.62 5.39
C ILE A 101 4.85 7.58 4.34
N ARG A 102 4.31 6.37 4.49
CA ARG A 102 4.45 5.29 3.53
C ARG A 102 3.10 4.89 2.95
N ILE A 103 3.09 4.51 1.68
CA ILE A 103 1.95 3.82 1.05
C ILE A 103 2.39 2.39 0.71
N ASN A 104 1.63 1.40 1.18
CA ASN A 104 1.71 0.03 0.69
C ASN A 104 0.69 -0.12 -0.44
N THR A 105 1.15 -0.36 -1.67
CA THR A 105 0.30 -0.33 -2.86
C THR A 105 0.59 -1.49 -3.82
N ASN A 106 -0.40 -1.84 -4.62
CA ASN A 106 -0.22 -2.76 -5.75
C ASN A 106 0.46 -2.10 -6.97
N GLY A 107 0.63 -0.75 -6.96
CA GLY A 107 1.29 0.00 -8.03
C GLY A 107 0.44 0.25 -9.27
N LEU A 108 -0.87 0.02 -9.21
CA LEU A 108 -1.77 0.22 -10.36
C LEU A 108 -2.52 1.57 -10.32
N GLY A 109 -2.09 2.50 -9.49
CA GLY A 109 -2.74 3.80 -9.29
C GLY A 109 -2.97 4.57 -10.59
N ASN A 110 -2.01 4.57 -11.52
CA ASN A 110 -2.15 5.24 -12.80
C ASN A 110 -3.25 4.61 -13.68
N LEU A 111 -3.39 3.28 -13.65
CA LEU A 111 -4.47 2.59 -14.35
C LEU A 111 -5.83 2.83 -13.69
N ILE A 112 -5.89 2.87 -12.37
CA ILE A 112 -7.11 3.16 -11.59
C ILE A 112 -7.68 4.52 -11.99
N HIS A 113 -6.81 5.54 -12.08
CA HIS A 113 -7.21 6.92 -12.35
C HIS A 113 -7.14 7.32 -13.82
N GLY A 114 -6.65 6.45 -14.72
CA GLY A 114 -6.49 6.77 -16.14
C GLY A 114 -5.52 7.94 -16.42
N ARG A 115 -4.64 8.25 -15.48
CA ARG A 115 -3.64 9.32 -15.55
C ARG A 115 -2.46 9.03 -14.65
N ASP A 116 -1.34 9.73 -14.85
CA ASP A 116 -0.22 9.67 -13.92
C ASP A 116 -0.57 10.43 -12.62
N ILE A 117 -0.64 9.70 -11.49
CA ILE A 117 -0.91 10.25 -10.17
C ILE A 117 0.39 10.50 -9.37
N THR A 118 1.54 10.02 -9.85
CA THR A 118 2.79 10.06 -9.09
C THR A 118 3.26 11.48 -8.74
N PRO A 119 3.00 12.53 -9.56
CA PRO A 119 3.34 13.91 -9.19
C PRO A 119 2.62 14.40 -7.92
N SER A 120 1.43 13.85 -7.62
CA SER A 120 0.67 14.26 -6.43
C SER A 120 1.28 13.80 -5.11
N PHE A 121 2.29 12.95 -5.14
CA PHE A 121 2.99 12.46 -3.95
C PHE A 121 4.17 13.33 -3.53
N GLU A 122 4.58 14.29 -4.36
CA GLU A 122 5.74 15.15 -4.09
C GLU A 122 5.57 15.94 -2.79
N GLY A 123 6.58 15.84 -1.92
CA GLY A 123 6.57 16.50 -0.60
C GLY A 123 5.62 15.90 0.44
N LEU A 124 4.80 14.91 0.08
CA LEU A 124 3.84 14.27 0.98
C LEU A 124 4.26 12.85 1.37
N ILE A 125 4.67 12.06 0.41
CA ILE A 125 4.94 10.63 0.60
C ILE A 125 6.45 10.41 0.62
N ASP A 126 6.95 9.80 1.71
CA ASP A 126 8.38 9.52 1.89
C ASP A 126 8.77 8.16 1.32
N THR A 127 7.85 7.20 1.34
CA THR A 127 8.11 5.84 0.87
C THR A 127 6.91 5.26 0.12
N LEU A 128 7.16 4.71 -1.07
CA LEU A 128 6.22 3.81 -1.76
C LEU A 128 6.73 2.38 -1.68
N SER A 129 5.96 1.52 -1.02
CA SER A 129 6.20 0.07 -0.95
C SER A 129 5.25 -0.62 -1.93
N ILE A 130 5.77 -0.99 -3.09
CA ILE A 130 5.00 -1.51 -4.22
C ILE A 130 5.15 -3.04 -4.28
N SER A 131 4.05 -3.76 -4.41
CA SER A 131 4.02 -5.22 -4.48
C SER A 131 4.41 -5.73 -5.86
N LEU A 132 5.69 -6.06 -6.07
CA LEU A 132 6.20 -6.71 -7.29
C LEU A 132 5.70 -8.16 -7.40
N ASN A 133 5.72 -8.88 -6.28
CA ASN A 133 5.29 -10.26 -6.08
C ASN A 133 6.08 -11.32 -6.87
N THR A 134 6.40 -11.10 -8.15
CA THR A 134 7.16 -12.03 -9.02
C THR A 134 7.78 -11.27 -10.20
N PRO A 135 8.92 -11.73 -10.74
CA PRO A 135 9.54 -11.10 -11.91
C PRO A 135 8.83 -11.48 -13.23
N ASP A 136 8.03 -12.55 -13.24
CA ASP A 136 7.38 -13.10 -14.44
C ASP A 136 5.98 -12.49 -14.61
N PRO A 137 5.68 -11.79 -15.74
CA PRO A 137 4.39 -11.16 -15.99
C PRO A 137 3.22 -12.15 -16.02
N GLN A 138 3.41 -13.37 -16.54
CA GLN A 138 2.37 -14.38 -16.62
C GLN A 138 2.08 -14.99 -15.23
N LYS A 139 3.14 -15.21 -14.42
CA LYS A 139 2.99 -15.61 -13.02
C LYS A 139 2.30 -14.51 -12.21
N TYR A 140 2.68 -13.23 -12.43
CA TYR A 140 2.01 -12.08 -11.81
C TYR A 140 0.52 -12.08 -12.12
N TYR A 141 0.13 -12.20 -13.38
CA TYR A 141 -1.28 -12.22 -13.77
C TYR A 141 -2.08 -13.32 -13.07
N ARG A 142 -1.51 -14.54 -12.98
CA ARG A 142 -2.17 -15.67 -12.29
C ARG A 142 -2.28 -15.48 -10.77
N LEU A 143 -1.26 -14.89 -10.14
CA LEU A 143 -1.19 -14.71 -8.68
C LEU A 143 -2.01 -13.51 -8.21
N VAL A 144 -1.88 -12.38 -8.90
CA VAL A 144 -2.47 -11.09 -8.49
C VAL A 144 -3.88 -10.92 -9.03
N ARG A 145 -4.21 -11.55 -10.17
CA ARG A 145 -5.52 -11.46 -10.83
C ARG A 145 -6.01 -10.02 -10.95
N PRO A 146 -5.24 -9.14 -11.60
CA PRO A 146 -5.58 -7.73 -11.71
C PRO A 146 -6.72 -7.54 -12.71
N ARG A 147 -7.64 -6.61 -12.42
CA ARG A 147 -8.78 -6.26 -13.29
C ARG A 147 -8.33 -5.74 -14.66
N PHE A 148 -7.17 -5.11 -14.74
CA PHE A 148 -6.63 -4.54 -15.97
C PHE A 148 -5.92 -5.56 -16.87
N GLY A 149 -5.88 -6.83 -16.48
CA GLY A 149 -5.30 -7.90 -17.29
C GLY A 149 -3.76 -7.89 -17.31
N GLU A 150 -3.20 -8.42 -18.40
CA GLU A 150 -1.77 -8.69 -18.53
C GLU A 150 -0.89 -7.44 -18.53
N ILE A 151 -1.43 -6.27 -18.89
CA ILE A 151 -0.68 -5.01 -18.88
C ILE A 151 -0.29 -4.55 -17.47
N SER A 152 -0.88 -5.14 -16.43
CA SER A 152 -0.73 -4.67 -15.05
C SER A 152 0.68 -4.80 -14.51
N HIS A 153 1.46 -5.82 -14.92
CA HIS A 153 2.84 -5.97 -14.47
C HIS A 153 3.72 -4.83 -14.99
N ASP A 154 3.64 -4.53 -16.28
CA ASP A 154 4.41 -3.44 -16.89
C ASP A 154 3.96 -2.07 -16.35
N ALA A 155 2.64 -1.89 -16.16
CA ALA A 155 2.09 -0.66 -15.59
C ALA A 155 2.56 -0.43 -14.14
N MET A 156 2.68 -1.47 -13.32
CA MET A 156 3.23 -1.39 -11.96
C MET A 156 4.73 -1.00 -12.00
N LEU A 157 5.52 -1.57 -12.91
CA LEU A 157 6.93 -1.18 -13.07
C LEU A 157 7.08 0.26 -13.58
N GLU A 158 6.20 0.70 -14.49
CA GLU A 158 6.18 2.08 -14.95
C GLU A 158 5.78 3.05 -13.82
N PHE A 159 4.79 2.69 -13.01
CA PHE A 159 4.42 3.45 -11.81
C PHE A 159 5.60 3.60 -10.86
N ALA A 160 6.36 2.53 -10.61
CA ALA A 160 7.58 2.58 -9.78
C ALA A 160 8.63 3.52 -10.39
N ARG A 161 8.84 3.47 -11.70
CA ARG A 161 9.79 4.33 -12.43
C ARG A 161 9.40 5.81 -12.34
N ASN A 162 8.11 6.13 -12.53
CA ASN A 162 7.61 7.49 -12.48
C ASN A 162 7.67 8.06 -11.06
N SER A 163 7.33 7.24 -10.06
CA SER A 163 7.34 7.64 -8.64
C SER A 163 8.70 8.11 -8.14
N LYS A 164 9.81 7.62 -8.68
CA LYS A 164 11.17 8.05 -8.30
C LYS A 164 11.44 9.55 -8.48
N LYS A 165 10.66 10.21 -9.32
CA LYS A 165 10.82 11.65 -9.56
C LYS A 165 10.27 12.49 -8.40
N TYR A 166 9.36 11.92 -7.62
CA TYR A 166 8.53 12.63 -6.64
C TYR A 166 8.61 12.06 -5.23
N VAL A 167 9.00 10.79 -5.09
CA VAL A 167 9.05 10.08 -3.81
C VAL A 167 10.49 9.67 -3.51
N PRO A 168 11.02 10.05 -2.34
CA PRO A 168 12.42 9.76 -1.97
C PRO A 168 12.76 8.27 -1.97
N ASN A 169 11.85 7.41 -1.48
CA ASN A 169 12.10 5.99 -1.35
C ASN A 169 11.04 5.17 -2.10
N VAL A 170 11.44 4.55 -3.20
CA VAL A 170 10.60 3.59 -3.92
C VAL A 170 11.15 2.18 -3.71
N VAL A 171 10.32 1.29 -3.20
CA VAL A 171 10.68 -0.07 -2.79
C VAL A 171 9.76 -1.05 -3.50
N LEU A 172 10.31 -1.98 -4.29
CA LEU A 172 9.57 -3.12 -4.81
C LEU A 172 9.69 -4.30 -3.84
N THR A 173 8.57 -4.96 -3.54
CA THR A 173 8.54 -6.01 -2.52
C THR A 173 8.03 -7.33 -3.05
N THR A 174 8.60 -8.40 -2.50
CA THR A 174 8.08 -9.77 -2.60
C THR A 174 7.90 -10.36 -1.19
N VAL A 175 7.28 -11.51 -1.10
CA VAL A 175 7.09 -12.22 0.18
C VAL A 175 8.04 -13.41 0.23
N SER A 176 8.71 -13.61 1.37
CA SER A 176 9.62 -14.75 1.57
C SER A 176 8.90 -16.07 1.32
N THR A 177 9.64 -17.07 0.85
CA THR A 177 9.15 -18.43 0.56
C THR A 177 8.16 -18.55 -0.61
N THR A 178 7.81 -17.46 -1.30
CA THR A 178 6.91 -17.48 -2.46
C THR A 178 7.62 -17.58 -3.80
N LEU A 179 8.92 -17.30 -3.80
CA LEU A 179 9.79 -17.30 -4.98
C LEU A 179 10.96 -18.26 -4.79
N THR A 180 11.50 -18.75 -5.91
CA THR A 180 12.79 -19.43 -5.94
C THR A 180 13.93 -18.41 -5.83
N SER A 181 15.16 -18.86 -5.49
CA SER A 181 16.33 -17.98 -5.44
C SER A 181 16.61 -17.30 -6.79
N ASP A 182 16.38 -18.01 -7.90
CA ASP A 182 16.55 -17.44 -9.25
C ASP A 182 15.52 -16.34 -9.55
N GLU A 183 14.28 -16.52 -9.12
CA GLU A 183 13.24 -15.50 -9.25
C GLU A 183 13.51 -14.27 -8.35
N GLU A 184 14.01 -14.48 -7.14
CA GLU A 184 14.44 -13.38 -6.27
C GLU A 184 15.61 -12.59 -6.89
N GLU A 185 16.56 -13.27 -7.54
CA GLU A 185 17.64 -12.61 -8.24
C GLU A 185 17.16 -11.82 -9.47
N GLN A 186 16.16 -12.34 -10.20
CA GLN A 186 15.50 -11.60 -11.28
C GLN A 186 14.78 -10.35 -10.75
N CYS A 187 14.06 -10.45 -9.62
CA CYS A 187 13.45 -9.29 -8.95
C CYS A 187 14.51 -8.24 -8.56
N ARG A 188 15.67 -8.69 -8.07
CA ARG A 188 16.78 -7.80 -7.72
C ARG A 188 17.31 -7.04 -8.94
N ARG A 189 17.46 -7.72 -10.08
CA ARG A 189 17.88 -7.09 -11.34
C ARG A 189 16.87 -6.07 -11.84
N ILE A 190 15.58 -6.40 -11.82
CA ILE A 190 14.51 -5.44 -12.15
C ILE A 190 14.63 -4.18 -11.30
N CYS A 191 14.85 -4.33 -9.99
CA CYS A 191 14.99 -3.19 -9.08
C CYS A 191 16.26 -2.38 -9.39
N GLN A 192 17.38 -3.03 -9.71
CA GLN A 192 18.63 -2.37 -10.12
C GLN A 192 18.44 -1.57 -11.41
N ASP A 193 17.80 -2.15 -12.42
CA ASP A 193 17.55 -1.52 -13.72
C ASP A 193 16.60 -0.30 -13.57
N LEU A 194 15.64 -0.39 -12.67
CA LEU A 194 14.75 0.72 -12.32
C LEU A 194 15.44 1.74 -11.39
N GLY A 195 16.52 1.37 -10.71
CA GLY A 195 17.17 2.18 -9.66
C GLY A 195 16.27 2.40 -8.45
N VAL A 196 15.59 1.34 -7.99
CA VAL A 196 14.74 1.29 -6.79
C VAL A 196 15.24 0.23 -5.82
N THR A 197 14.76 0.27 -4.57
CA THR A 197 15.15 -0.72 -3.57
C THR A 197 14.34 -2.00 -3.74
N TYR A 198 14.98 -3.15 -3.54
CA TYR A 198 14.30 -4.45 -3.43
C TYR A 198 14.20 -4.87 -1.96
N ARG A 199 13.03 -5.33 -1.52
CA ARG A 199 12.82 -5.86 -0.17
C ARG A 199 11.97 -7.13 -0.19
N ILE A 200 12.47 -8.17 0.49
CA ILE A 200 11.71 -9.40 0.76
C ILE A 200 11.04 -9.21 2.14
N ARG A 201 9.71 -9.27 2.15
CA ARG A 201 8.92 -9.20 3.39
C ARG A 201 8.77 -10.58 4.01
N PRO A 202 8.71 -10.71 5.35
CA PRO A 202 8.31 -11.96 5.98
C PRO A 202 6.96 -12.47 5.46
N PHE A 203 6.81 -13.78 5.44
CA PHE A 203 5.50 -14.38 5.21
C PHE A 203 4.68 -14.24 6.50
N GLU A 204 3.52 -13.62 6.41
CA GLU A 204 2.57 -13.49 7.52
C GLU A 204 1.44 -14.51 7.32
N ASN A 205 1.28 -15.42 8.32
CA ASN A 205 0.21 -16.42 8.34
C ASN A 205 -1.10 -15.82 8.82
#